data_9425c6eea0e99012a2fa891facc6ba88
#
_entry.id   9425c6eea0e99012a2fa891facc6ba88
#
_cell.length_a   1.000
_cell.length_b   1.000
_cell.length_c   1.000
_cell.angle_alpha   90.00
_cell.angle_beta   90.00
_cell.angle_gamma   90.00
#
_symmetry.space_group_name_H-M   'P 1'
#
loop_
_entity.id
_entity.type
_entity.pdbx_description
1 polymer ?
#
loop_
_entity_poly.entity_id
_entity_poly.type
_entity_poly.pdbx_seq_one_letter_code
_entity_poly.pdbx_strand_id
1 'polypeptide(L)'
;ELGQQPSWYHAFQVLQSPAIKSILGLGAILAAVFVLWLAVAWGIFSATLGDVPPSIGGFLGAVFTTAEGWTMMIVGNLVGAVFALVVLAISWVSFPMIIDQHVDVATAVKTSLRAVIGNPVPAVVWGLIVALGLILGSLPLFVGLAIVLPVLGHATWHVYRKLVSV
;
A
#
# COMPACT_ATOMS: atom_id res chain seq x y z
N GLU A 1 1.83 -22.82 -10.93
CA GLU A 1 0.97 -24.00 -10.66
C GLU A 1 0.31 -24.56 -11.92
N LEU A 2 0.32 -23.83 -13.05
CA LEU A 2 -0.26 -24.28 -14.34
C LEU A 2 0.74 -24.99 -15.26
N GLY A 3 1.96 -25.29 -14.81
CA GLY A 3 2.98 -25.98 -15.60
C GLY A 3 3.48 -25.21 -16.83
N GLN A 4 3.09 -23.97 -16.99
CA GLN A 4 3.51 -23.11 -18.11
C GLN A 4 4.90 -22.53 -17.85
N GLN A 5 5.78 -22.57 -18.86
CA GLN A 5 7.09 -21.92 -18.75
C GLN A 5 6.91 -20.39 -18.69
N PRO A 6 7.52 -19.69 -17.71
CA PRO A 6 7.45 -18.25 -17.62
C PRO A 6 8.10 -17.62 -18.86
N SER A 7 7.35 -16.79 -19.59
CA SER A 7 7.87 -16.01 -20.70
C SER A 7 7.49 -14.55 -20.54
N TRP A 8 8.34 -13.65 -21.02
CA TRP A 8 8.04 -12.20 -21.04
C TRP A 8 6.75 -11.87 -21.80
N TYR A 9 6.38 -12.70 -22.77
CA TYR A 9 5.13 -12.55 -23.53
C TYR A 9 3.91 -12.64 -22.63
N HIS A 10 3.92 -13.52 -21.61
CA HIS A 10 2.81 -13.63 -20.65
C HIS A 10 2.64 -12.38 -19.78
N ALA A 11 3.72 -11.63 -19.50
CA ALA A 11 3.63 -10.37 -18.78
C ALA A 11 2.83 -9.31 -19.55
N PHE A 12 2.93 -9.29 -20.88
CA PHE A 12 2.15 -8.37 -21.74
C PHE A 12 0.71 -8.84 -21.97
N GLN A 13 0.42 -10.12 -21.81
CA GLN A 13 -0.95 -10.65 -21.93
C GLN A 13 -1.87 -10.10 -20.83
N VAL A 14 -1.33 -9.68 -19.68
CA VAL A 14 -2.11 -9.01 -18.62
C VAL A 14 -2.80 -7.75 -19.15
N LEU A 15 -2.18 -7.03 -20.09
CA LEU A 15 -2.77 -5.82 -20.70
C LEU A 15 -3.99 -6.14 -21.59
N GLN A 16 -4.13 -7.39 -22.04
CA GLN A 16 -5.27 -7.88 -22.83
C GLN A 16 -6.29 -8.63 -21.97
N SER A 17 -6.01 -8.78 -20.67
CA SER A 17 -6.89 -9.48 -19.73
C SER A 17 -8.20 -8.71 -19.53
N PRO A 18 -9.34 -9.40 -19.42
CA PRO A 18 -10.61 -8.80 -18.98
C PRO A 18 -10.50 -8.07 -17.64
N ALA A 19 -9.55 -8.49 -16.78
CA ALA A 19 -9.28 -7.89 -15.48
C ALA A 19 -8.68 -6.48 -15.54
N ILE A 20 -8.12 -6.05 -16.70
CA ILE A 20 -7.37 -4.79 -16.79
C ILE A 20 -8.21 -3.57 -16.38
N LYS A 21 -9.48 -3.52 -16.77
CA LYS A 21 -10.37 -2.42 -16.40
C LYS A 21 -10.58 -2.33 -14.89
N SER A 22 -10.77 -3.47 -14.23
CA SER A 22 -10.92 -3.54 -12.77
C SER A 22 -9.60 -3.21 -12.06
N ILE A 23 -8.46 -3.66 -12.59
CA ILE A 23 -7.13 -3.30 -12.06
C ILE A 23 -6.91 -1.79 -12.12
N LEU A 24 -7.19 -1.16 -13.28
CA LEU A 24 -7.06 0.29 -13.46
C LEU A 24 -8.05 1.06 -12.58
N GLY A 25 -9.28 0.58 -12.44
CA GLY A 25 -10.29 1.18 -11.56
C GLY A 25 -9.87 1.14 -10.09
N LEU A 26 -9.37 0.01 -9.61
CA LEU A 26 -8.83 -0.11 -8.25
C LEU A 26 -7.59 0.78 -8.07
N GLY A 27 -6.70 0.81 -9.07
CA GLY A 27 -5.53 1.70 -9.08
C GLY A 27 -5.93 3.18 -9.00
N ALA A 28 -6.97 3.60 -9.71
CA ALA A 28 -7.49 4.96 -9.66
C ALA A 28 -8.04 5.33 -8.27
N ILE A 29 -8.75 4.40 -7.60
CA ILE A 29 -9.23 4.60 -6.23
C ILE A 29 -8.04 4.77 -5.28
N LEU A 30 -7.02 3.92 -5.36
CA LEU A 30 -5.83 4.01 -4.52
C LEU A 30 -5.02 5.29 -4.81
N ALA A 31 -4.94 5.71 -6.08
CA ALA A 31 -4.32 6.96 -6.46
C ALA A 31 -5.07 8.18 -5.87
N ALA A 32 -6.40 8.16 -5.86
CA ALA A 32 -7.19 9.20 -5.22
C ALA A 32 -6.95 9.27 -3.70
N VAL A 33 -6.89 8.12 -3.03
CA VAL A 33 -6.53 8.03 -1.60
C VAL A 33 -5.12 8.57 -1.35
N PHE A 34 -4.16 8.26 -2.23
CA PHE A 34 -2.80 8.77 -2.14
C PHE A 34 -2.72 10.30 -2.31
N VAL A 35 -3.44 10.86 -3.30
CA VAL A 35 -3.50 12.31 -3.50
C VAL A 35 -4.14 13.01 -2.29
N LEU A 36 -5.20 12.43 -1.72
CA LEU A 36 -5.80 12.93 -0.50
C LEU A 36 -4.81 12.88 0.67
N TRP A 37 -4.06 11.79 0.82
CA TRP A 37 -3.00 11.70 1.83
C TRP A 37 -1.93 12.77 1.64
N LEU A 38 -1.47 13.04 0.42
CA LEU A 38 -0.52 14.12 0.15
C LEU A 38 -1.07 15.49 0.55
N ALA A 39 -2.35 15.78 0.28
CA ALA A 39 -2.99 17.03 0.66
C ALA A 39 -3.06 17.17 2.19
N VAL A 40 -3.41 16.10 2.91
CA VAL A 40 -3.44 16.08 4.38
C VAL A 40 -2.04 16.22 4.97
N ALA A 41 -1.06 15.51 4.41
CA ALA A 41 0.35 15.60 4.84
C ALA A 41 0.91 17.01 4.64
N TRP A 42 0.61 17.65 3.52
CA TRP A 42 0.92 19.05 3.27
C TRP A 42 0.24 19.99 4.30
N GLY A 43 -1.03 19.75 4.61
CA GLY A 43 -1.74 20.52 5.64
C GLY A 43 -1.11 20.40 7.02
N ILE A 44 -0.70 19.18 7.43
CA ILE A 44 0.01 18.95 8.69
C ILE A 44 1.36 19.68 8.69
N PHE A 45 2.14 19.56 7.61
CA PHE A 45 3.41 20.26 7.47
C PHE A 45 3.22 21.79 7.57
N SER A 46 2.28 22.37 6.82
CA SER A 46 2.01 23.80 6.80
C SER A 46 1.54 24.34 8.16
N ALA A 47 0.77 23.53 8.91
CA ALA A 47 0.28 23.90 10.23
C ALA A 47 1.34 23.80 11.34
N THR A 48 2.45 23.08 11.10
CA THR A 48 3.49 22.83 12.09
C THR A 48 4.80 23.53 11.75
N LEU A 49 5.45 23.12 10.65
CA LEU A 49 6.79 23.57 10.25
C LEU A 49 6.79 24.57 9.10
N GLY A 50 5.66 25.08 8.65
CA GLY A 50 5.43 25.84 7.40
C GLY A 50 6.52 26.80 6.92
N ASP A 51 7.29 27.42 7.83
CA ASP A 51 8.40 28.35 7.55
C ASP A 51 9.77 27.74 7.89
N VAL A 52 10.14 26.66 7.21
CA VAL A 52 11.45 26.02 7.46
C VAL A 52 12.53 26.60 6.54
N PRO A 53 13.77 26.80 7.03
CA PRO A 53 14.91 27.20 6.20
C PRO A 53 15.08 26.23 5.02
N PRO A 54 15.38 26.71 3.80
CA PRO A 54 15.47 25.91 2.58
C PRO A 54 16.76 25.06 2.51
N SER A 55 17.23 24.54 3.64
CA SER A 55 18.37 23.65 3.72
C SER A 55 18.01 22.33 4.39
N ILE A 56 18.60 21.23 3.92
CA ILE A 56 18.37 19.88 4.49
C ILE A 56 18.70 19.87 5.99
N GLY A 57 19.81 20.49 6.40
CA GLY A 57 20.23 20.55 7.80
C GLY A 57 19.26 21.37 8.66
N GLY A 58 18.77 22.49 8.15
CA GLY A 58 17.77 23.32 8.83
C GLY A 58 16.43 22.56 8.99
N PHE A 59 15.99 21.86 7.95
CA PHE A 59 14.80 21.03 8.01
C PHE A 59 14.94 19.91 9.06
N LEU A 60 16.01 19.11 8.99
CA LEU A 60 16.25 18.03 9.94
C LEU A 60 16.37 18.57 11.38
N GLY A 61 17.08 19.69 11.55
CA GLY A 61 17.15 20.37 12.83
C GLY A 61 15.77 20.73 13.36
N ALA A 62 14.93 21.40 12.56
CA ALA A 62 13.57 21.75 12.96
C ALA A 62 12.73 20.53 13.32
N VAL A 63 12.79 19.45 12.51
CA VAL A 63 12.04 18.22 12.77
C VAL A 63 12.39 17.57 14.11
N PHE A 64 13.68 17.48 14.44
CA PHE A 64 14.11 16.69 15.61
C PHE A 64 14.32 17.51 16.88
N THR A 65 14.44 18.84 16.80
CA THR A 65 14.76 19.68 17.96
C THR A 65 13.66 20.64 18.39
N THR A 66 12.57 20.78 17.62
CA THR A 66 11.45 21.67 17.96
C THR A 66 10.20 20.92 18.38
N ALA A 67 9.32 21.56 19.16
CA ALA A 67 8.03 21.01 19.54
C ALA A 67 7.10 20.84 18.32
N GLU A 68 7.18 21.76 17.36
CA GLU A 68 6.43 21.74 16.11
C GLU A 68 6.86 20.53 15.24
N GLY A 69 8.17 20.25 15.19
CA GLY A 69 8.72 19.09 14.48
C GLY A 69 8.25 17.76 15.08
N TRP A 70 8.29 17.64 16.40
CA TRP A 70 7.77 16.47 17.10
C TRP A 70 6.25 16.31 16.89
N THR A 71 5.51 17.41 16.94
CA THR A 71 4.06 17.40 16.65
C THR A 71 3.80 16.89 15.23
N MET A 72 4.54 17.42 14.24
CA MET A 72 4.45 16.96 12.86
C MET A 72 4.71 15.46 12.73
N MET A 73 5.77 14.96 13.38
CA MET A 73 6.10 13.52 13.34
C MET A 73 5.00 12.67 13.96
N ILE A 74 4.52 13.01 15.15
CA ILE A 74 3.51 12.22 15.85
C ILE A 74 2.18 12.24 15.09
N VAL A 75 1.67 13.44 14.78
CA VAL A 75 0.39 13.59 14.07
C VAL A 75 0.47 13.01 12.66
N GLY A 76 1.57 13.28 11.94
CA GLY A 76 1.78 12.76 10.59
C GLY A 76 1.83 11.23 10.55
N ASN A 77 2.53 10.58 11.50
CA ASN A 77 2.55 9.12 11.57
C ASN A 77 1.20 8.52 11.97
N LEU A 78 0.48 9.13 12.91
CA LEU A 78 -0.86 8.66 13.30
C LEU A 78 -1.85 8.75 12.13
N VAL A 79 -1.88 9.89 11.45
CA VAL A 79 -2.72 10.09 10.26
C VAL A 79 -2.28 9.16 9.13
N GLY A 80 -0.97 9.03 8.89
CA GLY A 80 -0.43 8.09 7.91
C GLY A 80 -0.82 6.64 8.19
N ALA A 81 -0.83 6.22 9.46
CA ALA A 81 -1.29 4.89 9.86
C ALA A 81 -2.78 4.67 9.53
N VAL A 82 -3.63 5.69 9.72
CA VAL A 82 -5.05 5.61 9.32
C VAL A 82 -5.18 5.41 7.80
N PHE A 83 -4.45 6.21 7.00
CA PHE A 83 -4.42 6.02 5.54
C PHE A 83 -3.90 4.65 5.13
N ALA A 84 -2.86 4.15 5.78
CA ALA A 84 -2.32 2.80 5.53
C ALA A 84 -3.35 1.71 5.83
N LEU A 85 -4.13 1.83 6.92
CA LEU A 85 -5.21 0.90 7.24
C LEU A 85 -6.34 0.96 6.21
N VAL A 86 -6.71 2.15 5.73
CA VAL A 86 -7.70 2.32 4.66
C VAL A 86 -7.22 1.65 3.36
N VAL A 87 -5.98 1.89 2.95
CA VAL A 87 -5.37 1.26 1.77
C VAL A 87 -5.34 -0.26 1.94
N LEU A 88 -4.91 -0.76 3.09
CA LEU A 88 -4.91 -2.19 3.39
C LEU A 88 -6.32 -2.78 3.27
N ALA A 89 -7.32 -2.14 3.87
CA ALA A 89 -8.70 -2.59 3.85
C ALA A 89 -9.28 -2.66 2.42
N ILE A 90 -8.93 -1.70 1.57
CA ILE A 90 -9.35 -1.66 0.17
C ILE A 90 -8.63 -2.72 -0.67
N SER A 91 -7.33 -2.96 -0.43
CA SER A 91 -6.45 -3.69 -1.37
C SER A 91 -6.07 -5.10 -0.96
N TRP A 92 -6.27 -5.51 0.31
CA TRP A 92 -5.70 -6.75 0.88
C TRP A 92 -5.92 -7.98 0.02
N VAL A 93 -7.17 -8.23 -0.42
CA VAL A 93 -7.50 -9.35 -1.30
C VAL A 93 -8.03 -8.90 -2.66
N SER A 94 -8.21 -7.59 -2.89
CA SER A 94 -8.85 -7.07 -4.10
C SER A 94 -8.04 -7.38 -5.36
N PHE A 95 -6.74 -7.11 -5.38
CA PHE A 95 -5.90 -7.38 -6.55
C PHE A 95 -5.84 -8.87 -6.91
N PRO A 96 -5.52 -9.77 -5.97
CA PRO A 96 -5.55 -11.20 -6.26
C PRO A 96 -6.90 -11.67 -6.76
N MET A 97 -8.00 -11.21 -6.14
CA MET A 97 -9.37 -11.60 -6.52
C MET A 97 -9.76 -11.12 -7.93
N ILE A 98 -9.39 -9.89 -8.30
CA ILE A 98 -9.65 -9.37 -9.65
C ILE A 98 -8.91 -10.23 -10.70
N ILE A 99 -7.67 -10.63 -10.41
CA ILE A 99 -6.86 -11.44 -11.33
C ILE A 99 -7.38 -12.88 -11.42
N ASP A 100 -7.76 -13.47 -10.30
CA ASP A 100 -8.19 -14.87 -10.20
C ASP A 100 -9.62 -15.08 -10.72
N GLN A 101 -10.55 -14.23 -10.32
CA GLN A 101 -11.98 -14.40 -10.55
C GLN A 101 -12.58 -13.43 -11.59
N HIS A 102 -11.79 -12.50 -12.11
CA HIS A 102 -12.18 -11.48 -13.10
C HIS A 102 -13.41 -10.65 -12.67
N VAL A 103 -13.54 -10.39 -11.36
CA VAL A 103 -14.64 -9.61 -10.77
C VAL A 103 -14.45 -8.11 -10.98
N ASP A 104 -15.55 -7.35 -10.82
CA ASP A 104 -15.53 -5.91 -10.83
C ASP A 104 -14.90 -5.32 -9.55
N VAL A 105 -14.51 -4.04 -9.61
CA VAL A 105 -13.84 -3.33 -8.50
C VAL A 105 -14.69 -3.30 -7.24
N ALA A 106 -16.02 -3.06 -7.38
CA ALA A 106 -16.90 -2.93 -6.22
C ALA A 106 -17.00 -4.24 -5.45
N THR A 107 -17.12 -5.36 -6.16
CA THR A 107 -17.14 -6.71 -5.57
C THR A 107 -15.81 -7.02 -4.89
N ALA A 108 -14.67 -6.73 -5.54
CA ALA A 108 -13.34 -6.96 -4.98
C ALA A 108 -13.12 -6.16 -3.70
N VAL A 109 -13.39 -4.85 -3.71
CA VAL A 109 -13.23 -3.96 -2.55
C VAL A 109 -14.17 -4.39 -1.41
N LYS A 110 -15.42 -4.70 -1.70
CA LYS A 110 -16.39 -5.17 -0.69
C LYS A 110 -15.92 -6.47 -0.01
N THR A 111 -15.35 -7.38 -0.79
CA THR A 111 -14.79 -8.64 -0.26
C THR A 111 -13.55 -8.36 0.59
N SER A 112 -12.66 -7.46 0.15
CA SER A 112 -11.48 -7.07 0.92
C SER A 112 -11.86 -6.43 2.27
N LEU A 113 -12.81 -5.51 2.28
CA LEU A 113 -13.34 -4.91 3.52
C LEU A 113 -13.91 -5.97 4.46
N ARG A 114 -14.71 -6.91 3.94
CA ARG A 114 -15.26 -8.02 4.75
C ARG A 114 -14.15 -8.92 5.31
N ALA A 115 -13.13 -9.21 4.51
CA ALA A 115 -11.99 -10.02 4.95
C ALA A 115 -11.23 -9.35 6.11
N VAL A 116 -11.01 -8.03 6.04
CA VAL A 116 -10.35 -7.25 7.12
C VAL A 116 -11.23 -7.21 8.37
N ILE A 117 -12.53 -6.93 8.24
CA ILE A 117 -13.46 -6.86 9.37
C ILE A 117 -13.61 -8.23 10.04
N GLY A 118 -13.65 -9.30 9.26
CA GLY A 118 -13.75 -10.68 9.78
C GLY A 118 -12.44 -11.21 10.38
N ASN A 119 -11.30 -10.64 9.98
CA ASN A 119 -9.97 -11.08 10.41
C ASN A 119 -9.07 -9.89 10.76
N PRO A 120 -9.43 -9.05 11.74
CA PRO A 120 -8.72 -7.78 11.98
C PRO A 120 -7.27 -8.01 12.43
N VAL A 121 -7.01 -8.99 13.30
CA VAL A 121 -5.65 -9.27 13.77
C VAL A 121 -4.74 -9.78 12.64
N PRO A 122 -5.12 -10.82 11.86
CA PRO A 122 -4.36 -11.21 10.67
C PRO A 122 -4.14 -10.07 9.68
N ALA A 123 -5.13 -9.19 9.46
CA ALA A 123 -5.00 -8.06 8.55
C ALA A 123 -3.94 -7.07 9.02
N VAL A 124 -3.97 -6.66 10.29
CA VAL A 124 -2.99 -5.74 10.87
C VAL A 124 -1.59 -6.36 10.87
N VAL A 125 -1.47 -7.63 11.29
CA VAL A 125 -0.17 -8.34 11.28
C VAL A 125 0.38 -8.40 9.85
N TRP A 126 -0.46 -8.69 8.85
CA TRP A 126 -0.04 -8.70 7.46
C TRP A 126 0.41 -7.30 6.99
N GLY A 127 -0.36 -6.27 7.32
CA GLY A 127 0.02 -4.88 7.04
C GLY A 127 1.38 -4.49 7.63
N LEU A 128 1.66 -4.92 8.87
CA LEU A 128 2.96 -4.71 9.52
C LEU A 128 4.09 -5.46 8.81
N ILE A 129 3.86 -6.72 8.41
CA ILE A 129 4.84 -7.49 7.63
C ILE A 129 5.18 -6.78 6.32
N VAL A 130 4.15 -6.28 5.60
CA VAL A 130 4.34 -5.53 4.37
C VAL A 130 5.12 -4.24 4.63
N ALA A 131 4.74 -3.46 5.65
CA ALA A 131 5.42 -2.22 6.00
C ALA A 131 6.89 -2.45 6.36
N LEU A 132 7.18 -3.41 7.22
CA LEU A 132 8.55 -3.78 7.60
C LEU A 132 9.35 -4.29 6.39
N GLY A 133 8.75 -5.12 5.55
CA GLY A 133 9.39 -5.59 4.32
C GLY A 133 9.78 -4.43 3.40
N LEU A 134 8.87 -3.48 3.19
CA LEU A 134 9.14 -2.30 2.37
C LEU A 134 10.24 -1.40 2.97
N ILE A 135 10.22 -1.19 4.29
CA ILE A 135 11.27 -0.43 4.99
C ILE A 135 12.62 -1.12 4.78
N LEU A 136 12.72 -2.41 5.10
CA LEU A 136 13.97 -3.16 4.95
C LEU A 136 14.46 -3.22 3.51
N GLY A 137 13.54 -3.37 2.54
CA GLY A 137 13.87 -3.36 1.12
C GLY A 137 14.33 -2.00 0.61
N SER A 138 13.92 -0.91 1.26
CA SER A 138 14.32 0.46 0.89
C SER A 138 15.68 0.86 1.47
N LEU A 139 16.12 0.29 2.59
CA LEU A 139 17.38 0.63 3.24
C LEU A 139 18.59 0.54 2.31
N PRO A 140 18.79 -0.51 1.49
CA PRO A 140 19.89 -0.56 0.53
C PRO A 140 19.55 0.20 -0.76
N LEU A 141 19.26 1.50 -0.67
CA LEU A 141 18.95 2.39 -1.81
C LEU A 141 17.86 1.80 -2.75
N PHE A 142 16.81 1.24 -2.16
CA PHE A 142 15.67 0.59 -2.85
C PHE A 142 16.01 -0.68 -3.63
N VAL A 143 17.27 -1.10 -3.74
CA VAL A 143 17.66 -2.33 -4.45
C VAL A 143 17.01 -3.57 -3.82
N GLY A 144 16.86 -3.59 -2.49
CA GLY A 144 16.20 -4.67 -1.77
C GLY A 144 14.73 -4.87 -2.16
N LEU A 145 14.05 -3.84 -2.68
CA LEU A 145 12.68 -3.96 -3.15
C LEU A 145 12.54 -4.93 -4.33
N ALA A 146 13.59 -5.12 -5.13
CA ALA A 146 13.59 -6.09 -6.23
C ALA A 146 13.36 -7.53 -5.72
N ILE A 147 13.71 -7.82 -4.48
CA ILE A 147 13.48 -9.12 -3.82
C ILE A 147 12.18 -9.07 -3.01
N VAL A 148 12.00 -8.00 -2.22
CA VAL A 148 10.88 -7.88 -1.28
C VAL A 148 9.52 -7.85 -2.00
N LEU A 149 9.38 -7.10 -3.11
CA LEU A 149 8.11 -6.99 -3.82
C LEU A 149 7.60 -8.32 -4.39
N PRO A 150 8.41 -9.13 -5.10
CA PRO A 150 7.97 -10.45 -5.54
C PRO A 150 7.60 -11.40 -4.39
N VAL A 151 8.36 -11.38 -3.29
CA VAL A 151 8.09 -12.20 -2.10
C VAL A 151 6.76 -11.80 -1.45
N LEU A 152 6.53 -10.52 -1.23
CA LEU A 152 5.27 -10.01 -0.68
C LEU A 152 4.09 -10.28 -1.61
N GLY A 153 4.27 -10.15 -2.94
CA GLY A 153 3.25 -10.48 -3.92
C GLY A 153 2.82 -11.95 -3.85
N HIS A 154 3.81 -12.87 -3.81
CA HIS A 154 3.55 -14.31 -3.68
C HIS A 154 2.88 -14.65 -2.34
N ALA A 155 3.36 -14.07 -1.25
CA ALA A 155 2.79 -14.28 0.08
C ALA A 155 1.35 -13.73 0.17
N THR A 156 1.07 -12.57 -0.45
CA THR A 156 -0.30 -12.01 -0.54
C THR A 156 -1.25 -12.95 -1.27
N TRP A 157 -0.78 -13.60 -2.35
CA TRP A 157 -1.56 -14.61 -3.06
C TRP A 157 -1.95 -15.78 -2.16
N HIS A 158 -1.03 -16.30 -1.36
CA HIS A 158 -1.33 -17.37 -0.41
C HIS A 158 -2.29 -16.94 0.71
N VAL A 159 -2.18 -15.70 1.19
CA VAL A 159 -3.13 -15.14 2.15
C VAL A 159 -4.53 -15.04 1.53
N TYR A 160 -4.63 -14.49 0.32
CA TYR A 160 -5.88 -14.43 -0.44
C TYR A 160 -6.54 -15.80 -0.56
N ARG A 161 -5.80 -16.82 -1.00
CA ARG A 161 -6.31 -18.19 -1.16
C ARG A 161 -6.88 -18.78 0.14
N LYS A 162 -6.32 -18.41 1.29
CA LYS A 162 -6.83 -18.86 2.61
C LYS A 162 -8.07 -18.10 3.07
N LEU A 163 -8.22 -16.83 2.67
CA LEU A 163 -9.32 -15.97 3.11
C LEU A 163 -10.56 -16.09 2.23
N VAL A 164 -10.35 -16.37 0.94
CA VAL A 164 -11.41 -16.40 -0.09
C VAL A 164 -11.57 -17.82 -0.67
N SER A 165 -10.97 -18.85 -0.01
CA SER A 165 -11.19 -20.24 -0.42
C SER A 165 -12.67 -20.58 -0.30
N VAL A 166 -13.26 -20.84 -1.44
CA VAL A 166 -14.56 -21.48 -1.61
C VAL A 166 -14.40 -22.97 -1.41
#